data_07f42dfbb6f9decee9701d7c92e883e9
#
_entry.id   07f42dfbb6f9decee9701d7c92e883e9
#
_cell.length_a   1.000
_cell.length_b   1.000
_cell.length_c   1.000
_cell.angle_alpha   90.00
_cell.angle_beta   90.00
_cell.angle_gamma   90.00
#
_symmetry.space_group_name_H-M   'P 1'
#
loop_
_entity.id
_entity.type
_entity.pdbx_description
1 polymer ?
#
loop_
_entity_poly.entity_id
_entity_poly.type
_entity_poly.pdbx_seq_one_letter_code
_entity_poly.pdbx_strand_id
1 'polypeptide(L)'
;MSSRRLLLSGIVVALFGSVVLSGCSTFRGSRRMDMAPFSENTGVMFAEAAKVSRPFQFKNLRPYVALPEFQENRKRSEPLLKALRSVVFYSNQVVAIANSRLSAQDKNRQLARYLREVLDTSAGTAFLDSLGLDEASAKTVLQNIRDAKTYLEGIAAAGPIVTAVVVAVQDRLDALQQTVIPAIDAGMDRAIEVDFHDTRTNYMNLKGTQARSMRALNLLYVARMGDRATLDTLLNEDPSVKDFLPSAQKASAKELDAAERYLRDRLAGIDIVIHQLDYDLAAYKAKQDELGAWRIDVDERIKIARNAMAVWAQSHRNLGAGIPVPPLIDVQGITGSLVGSAKNAVF
;
A
#
# COMPACT_ATOMS: atom_id res chain seq x y z
N MET A 1 -7.46 24.57 14.57
CA MET A 1 -6.36 24.18 13.65
C MET A 1 -6.96 23.55 12.38
N SER A 2 -7.75 24.27 11.59
CA SER A 2 -8.55 23.69 10.49
C SER A 2 -8.48 24.48 9.17
N SER A 3 -7.73 25.59 9.07
CA SER A 3 -7.81 26.46 7.88
C SER A 3 -6.64 26.33 6.89
N ARG A 4 -5.58 25.56 7.22
CA ARG A 4 -4.39 25.44 6.33
C ARG A 4 -4.48 24.28 5.32
N ARG A 5 -5.38 23.31 5.49
CA ARG A 5 -5.49 22.15 4.58
C ARG A 5 -6.34 22.42 3.33
N LEU A 6 -7.19 23.41 3.33
CA LEU A 6 -8.04 23.76 2.19
C LEU A 6 -7.33 24.61 1.11
N LEU A 7 -6.25 25.31 1.46
CA LEU A 7 -5.50 26.15 0.51
C LEU A 7 -4.56 25.36 -0.41
N LEU A 8 -4.06 24.20 0.01
CA LEU A 8 -3.17 23.37 -0.81
C LEU A 8 -3.89 22.58 -1.91
N SER A 9 -5.13 22.19 -1.68
CA SER A 9 -5.94 21.50 -2.72
C SER A 9 -6.38 22.42 -3.86
N GLY A 10 -6.55 23.71 -3.60
CA GLY A 10 -6.95 24.70 -4.61
C GLY A 10 -5.82 25.09 -5.57
N ILE A 11 -4.58 25.04 -5.12
CA ILE A 11 -3.40 25.49 -5.93
C ILE A 11 -3.02 24.40 -6.96
N VAL A 12 -3.18 23.13 -6.66
CA VAL A 12 -2.86 22.04 -7.60
C VAL A 12 -3.84 22.01 -8.78
N VAL A 13 -5.12 22.33 -8.55
CA VAL A 13 -6.12 22.38 -9.62
C VAL A 13 -5.91 23.62 -10.53
N ALA A 14 -5.45 24.74 -9.98
CA ALA A 14 -5.22 25.96 -10.73
C ALA A 14 -3.97 25.90 -11.63
N LEU A 15 -2.92 25.14 -11.25
CA LEU A 15 -1.71 24.98 -12.05
C LEU A 15 -1.93 24.06 -13.27
N PHE A 16 -2.86 23.10 -13.22
CA PHE A 16 -3.21 22.27 -14.38
C PHE A 16 -4.15 22.98 -15.38
N GLY A 17 -4.89 23.97 -14.95
CA GLY A 17 -5.78 24.76 -15.82
C GLY A 17 -5.06 25.75 -16.75
N SER A 18 -3.87 26.21 -16.38
CA SER A 18 -3.18 27.30 -17.11
C SER A 18 -2.27 26.84 -18.25
N VAL A 19 -1.94 25.54 -18.34
CA VAL A 19 -1.10 25.00 -19.44
C VAL A 19 -1.91 24.67 -20.70
N VAL A 20 -3.24 24.55 -20.58
CA VAL A 20 -4.10 24.13 -21.69
C VAL A 20 -4.52 25.29 -22.63
N LEU A 21 -4.29 26.55 -22.27
CA LEU A 21 -4.80 27.71 -23.02
C LEU A 21 -3.82 28.39 -23.97
N SER A 22 -2.56 27.91 -24.07
CA SER A 22 -1.53 28.58 -24.91
C SER A 22 -1.25 27.93 -26.27
N GLY A 23 -2.06 26.97 -26.70
CA GLY A 23 -1.85 26.17 -27.91
C GLY A 23 -2.84 26.34 -29.05
N CYS A 24 -3.60 27.43 -29.10
CA CYS A 24 -4.49 27.71 -30.24
C CYS A 24 -3.82 28.60 -31.27
N SER A 25 -2.93 28.05 -32.12
CA SER A 25 -2.74 28.60 -33.47
C SER A 25 -2.09 27.61 -34.42
N THR A 26 -2.77 27.37 -35.55
CA THR A 26 -2.24 26.96 -36.84
C THR A 26 -1.59 25.56 -36.95
N PHE A 27 -2.40 24.49 -36.98
CA PHE A 27 -1.99 23.28 -37.69
C PHE A 27 -3.01 22.94 -38.79
N ARG A 28 -3.00 23.72 -39.89
CA ARG A 28 -3.52 23.31 -41.21
C ARG A 28 -2.37 22.61 -41.96
N GLY A 29 -2.18 21.37 -41.65
CA GLY A 29 -1.35 20.45 -42.40
C GLY A 29 -1.68 19.05 -41.90
N SER A 30 -1.96 18.11 -42.78
CA SER A 30 -2.41 16.73 -42.53
C SER A 30 -1.33 15.87 -41.85
N ARG A 31 -0.73 16.34 -40.76
CA ARG A 31 0.10 15.48 -39.90
C ARG A 31 -0.85 14.55 -39.15
N ARG A 32 -0.74 13.25 -39.44
CA ARG A 32 -1.38 12.22 -38.62
C ARG A 32 -1.00 12.47 -37.18
N MET A 33 -2.01 12.60 -36.30
CA MET A 33 -1.79 12.76 -34.88
C MET A 33 -1.06 11.52 -34.35
N ASP A 34 0.05 11.69 -33.66
CA ASP A 34 0.73 10.60 -33.00
C ASP A 34 -0.07 10.17 -31.77
N MET A 35 -0.61 8.94 -31.82
CA MET A 35 -1.37 8.34 -30.73
C MET A 35 -0.53 7.35 -29.90
N ALA A 36 0.73 7.07 -30.26
CA ALA A 36 1.58 6.14 -29.55
C ALA A 36 1.70 6.46 -28.06
N PRO A 37 1.86 7.74 -27.63
CA PRO A 37 1.93 8.09 -26.21
C PRO A 37 0.70 7.66 -25.41
N PHE A 38 -0.49 7.60 -26.00
CA PHE A 38 -1.68 7.12 -25.29
C PHE A 38 -1.55 5.64 -24.86
N SER A 39 -1.07 4.80 -25.75
CA SER A 39 -0.88 3.36 -25.48
C SER A 39 0.29 3.14 -24.51
N GLU A 40 1.43 3.80 -24.75
CA GLU A 40 2.63 3.68 -23.92
C GLU A 40 2.37 4.11 -22.49
N ASN A 41 1.74 5.28 -22.30
CA ASN A 41 1.35 5.80 -21.01
C ASN A 41 0.43 4.83 -20.27
N THR A 42 -0.56 4.25 -20.95
CA THR A 42 -1.48 3.28 -20.37
C THR A 42 -0.72 2.01 -19.91
N GLY A 43 0.23 1.54 -20.69
CA GLY A 43 1.05 0.37 -20.36
C GLY A 43 1.87 0.56 -19.08
N VAL A 44 2.53 1.70 -18.93
CA VAL A 44 3.33 2.03 -17.73
C VAL A 44 2.43 2.17 -16.51
N MET A 45 1.31 2.88 -16.64
CA MET A 45 0.34 3.06 -15.55
C MET A 45 -0.22 1.73 -15.06
N PHE A 46 -0.52 0.80 -15.99
CA PHE A 46 -0.93 -0.55 -15.64
C PHE A 46 0.16 -1.32 -14.88
N ALA A 47 1.42 -1.23 -15.33
CA ALA A 47 2.52 -1.92 -14.70
C ALA A 47 2.69 -1.50 -13.22
N GLU A 48 2.54 -0.21 -12.91
CA GLU A 48 2.58 0.29 -11.54
C GLU A 48 1.35 -0.17 -10.72
N ALA A 49 0.15 -0.05 -11.27
CA ALA A 49 -1.07 -0.50 -10.61
C ALA A 49 -1.06 -2.02 -10.33
N ALA A 50 -0.50 -2.82 -11.23
CA ALA A 50 -0.41 -4.28 -11.04
C ALA A 50 0.53 -4.69 -9.90
N LYS A 51 1.44 -3.83 -9.47
CA LYS A 51 2.34 -4.09 -8.33
C LYS A 51 1.60 -4.05 -6.98
N VAL A 52 0.41 -3.44 -6.89
CA VAL A 52 -0.38 -3.32 -5.65
C VAL A 52 -0.63 -4.68 -4.98
N SER A 53 -0.81 -5.73 -5.76
CA SER A 53 -1.08 -7.08 -5.25
C SER A 53 0.19 -7.91 -4.97
N ARG A 54 1.39 -7.32 -5.00
CA ARG A 54 2.66 -8.03 -4.91
C ARG A 54 3.53 -7.57 -3.75
N PRO A 55 3.43 -8.17 -2.54
CA PRO A 55 4.34 -7.86 -1.43
C PRO A 55 5.73 -8.49 -1.58
N PHE A 56 6.06 -9.06 -2.75
CA PHE A 56 7.28 -9.87 -2.97
C PHE A 56 8.60 -9.12 -2.91
N GLN A 57 8.57 -7.79 -2.89
CA GLN A 57 9.78 -6.98 -2.72
C GLN A 57 10.28 -6.97 -1.26
N PHE A 58 9.44 -7.35 -0.30
CA PHE A 58 9.77 -7.37 1.13
C PHE A 58 10.26 -8.76 1.54
N LYS A 59 11.58 -8.85 1.79
CA LYS A 59 12.28 -10.13 2.00
C LYS A 59 11.74 -10.90 3.21
N ASN A 60 11.51 -10.20 4.32
CA ASN A 60 11.09 -10.83 5.58
C ASN A 60 9.58 -11.19 5.59
N LEU A 61 8.78 -10.60 4.68
CA LEU A 61 7.36 -10.92 4.52
C LEU A 61 7.09 -12.09 3.56
N ARG A 62 8.10 -12.53 2.79
CA ARG A 62 7.94 -13.64 1.83
C ARG A 62 7.31 -14.91 2.42
N PRO A 63 7.69 -15.37 3.63
CA PRO A 63 7.09 -16.58 4.21
C PRO A 63 5.56 -16.47 4.37
N TYR A 64 5.05 -15.27 4.66
CA TYR A 64 3.63 -15.04 4.91
C TYR A 64 2.78 -14.97 3.64
N VAL A 65 3.39 -14.81 2.48
CA VAL A 65 2.69 -14.83 1.17
C VAL A 65 2.06 -16.19 0.88
N ALA A 66 2.57 -17.26 1.47
CA ALA A 66 2.03 -18.61 1.34
C ALA A 66 0.80 -18.87 2.22
N LEU A 67 0.47 -17.96 3.15
CA LEU A 67 -0.68 -18.12 4.04
C LEU A 67 -1.99 -18.21 3.24
N PRO A 68 -2.93 -19.07 3.63
CA PRO A 68 -4.22 -19.23 2.94
C PRO A 68 -4.99 -17.92 2.82
N GLU A 69 -5.01 -17.11 3.87
CA GLU A 69 -5.67 -15.80 3.90
C GLU A 69 -5.08 -14.84 2.85
N PHE A 70 -3.77 -14.85 2.68
CA PHE A 70 -3.11 -14.05 1.65
C PHE A 70 -3.51 -14.51 0.25
N GLN A 71 -3.51 -15.82 0.00
CA GLN A 71 -3.86 -16.39 -1.30
C GLN A 71 -5.33 -16.13 -1.66
N GLU A 72 -6.24 -16.24 -0.69
CA GLU A 72 -7.66 -15.93 -0.88
C GLU A 72 -7.87 -14.44 -1.20
N ASN A 73 -7.27 -13.56 -0.44
CA ASN A 73 -7.38 -12.12 -0.67
C ASN A 73 -6.72 -11.70 -1.99
N ARG A 74 -5.63 -12.36 -2.41
CA ARG A 74 -5.03 -12.15 -3.73
C ARG A 74 -5.99 -12.48 -4.86
N LYS A 75 -6.76 -13.57 -4.76
CA LYS A 75 -7.80 -13.91 -5.75
C LYS A 75 -8.85 -12.82 -5.88
N ARG A 76 -9.21 -12.16 -4.77
CA ARG A 76 -10.15 -11.02 -4.78
C ARG A 76 -9.63 -9.80 -5.56
N SER A 77 -8.32 -9.67 -5.77
CA SER A 77 -7.74 -8.62 -6.60
C SER A 77 -7.72 -8.95 -8.10
N GLU A 78 -7.98 -10.20 -8.51
CA GLU A 78 -7.98 -10.60 -9.93
C GLU A 78 -8.95 -9.81 -10.81
N PRO A 79 -10.20 -9.50 -10.38
CA PRO A 79 -11.11 -8.70 -11.19
C PRO A 79 -10.56 -7.30 -11.52
N LEU A 80 -9.86 -6.67 -10.58
CA LEU A 80 -9.19 -5.39 -10.82
C LEU A 80 -8.07 -5.54 -11.85
N LEU A 81 -7.20 -6.54 -11.69
CA LEU A 81 -6.10 -6.80 -12.63
C LEU A 81 -6.61 -7.12 -14.03
N LYS A 82 -7.72 -7.83 -14.13
CA LYS A 82 -8.37 -8.14 -15.40
C LYS A 82 -8.93 -6.87 -16.06
N ALA A 83 -9.58 -6.00 -15.29
CA ALA A 83 -10.09 -4.72 -15.77
C ALA A 83 -8.95 -3.81 -16.27
N LEU A 84 -7.86 -3.69 -15.51
CA LEU A 84 -6.70 -2.91 -15.90
C LEU A 84 -6.04 -3.44 -17.18
N ARG A 85 -5.92 -4.76 -17.34
CA ARG A 85 -5.42 -5.38 -18.60
C ARG A 85 -6.30 -5.06 -19.79
N SER A 86 -7.63 -5.06 -19.63
CA SER A 86 -8.55 -4.71 -20.72
C SER A 86 -8.43 -3.25 -21.14
N VAL A 87 -8.16 -2.33 -20.20
CA VAL A 87 -7.88 -0.92 -20.50
C VAL A 87 -6.59 -0.77 -21.32
N VAL A 88 -5.52 -1.48 -20.96
CA VAL A 88 -4.26 -1.49 -21.74
C VAL A 88 -4.50 -2.06 -23.14
N PHE A 89 -5.20 -3.19 -23.23
CA PHE A 89 -5.53 -3.81 -24.50
C PHE A 89 -6.31 -2.84 -25.40
N TYR A 90 -7.35 -2.20 -24.89
CA TYR A 90 -8.12 -1.19 -25.62
C TYR A 90 -7.24 -0.05 -26.11
N SER A 91 -6.39 0.50 -25.28
CA SER A 91 -5.49 1.61 -25.63
C SER A 91 -4.54 1.24 -26.77
N ASN A 92 -4.01 0.03 -26.75
CA ASN A 92 -3.20 -0.51 -27.83
C ASN A 92 -4.01 -0.64 -29.14
N GLN A 93 -5.26 -1.09 -29.04
CA GLN A 93 -6.14 -1.22 -30.21
C GLN A 93 -6.52 0.15 -30.80
N VAL A 94 -6.78 1.17 -29.97
CA VAL A 94 -7.03 2.54 -30.44
C VAL A 94 -5.88 3.03 -31.32
N VAL A 95 -4.62 2.82 -30.87
CA VAL A 95 -3.44 3.22 -31.64
C VAL A 95 -3.27 2.37 -32.91
N ALA A 96 -3.44 1.08 -32.81
CA ALA A 96 -3.32 0.16 -33.94
C ALA A 96 -4.35 0.47 -35.05
N ILE A 97 -5.60 0.72 -34.66
CA ILE A 97 -6.68 1.11 -35.58
C ILE A 97 -6.37 2.47 -36.23
N ALA A 98 -5.92 3.46 -35.46
CA ALA A 98 -5.55 4.77 -35.96
C ALA A 98 -4.51 4.68 -37.09
N ASN A 99 -3.51 3.83 -36.90
CA ASN A 99 -2.41 3.62 -37.85
C ASN A 99 -2.76 2.67 -39.03
N SER A 100 -3.91 2.01 -38.98
CA SER A 100 -4.35 1.10 -40.05
C SER A 100 -4.75 1.86 -41.29
N ARG A 101 -4.81 1.14 -42.43
CA ARG A 101 -5.28 1.66 -43.71
C ARG A 101 -6.82 1.52 -43.90
N LEU A 102 -7.55 1.17 -42.86
CA LEU A 102 -8.99 0.97 -42.89
C LEU A 102 -9.72 2.29 -43.16
N SER A 103 -10.93 2.18 -43.72
CA SER A 103 -11.85 3.31 -43.81
C SER A 103 -12.25 3.82 -42.44
N ALA A 104 -12.69 5.07 -42.31
CA ALA A 104 -13.19 5.62 -41.05
C ALA A 104 -14.28 4.74 -40.43
N GLN A 105 -15.22 4.26 -41.26
CA GLN A 105 -16.31 3.40 -40.83
C GLN A 105 -15.83 2.05 -40.29
N ASP A 106 -14.84 1.41 -40.94
CA ASP A 106 -14.28 0.14 -40.45
C ASP A 106 -13.46 0.35 -39.18
N LYS A 107 -12.73 1.45 -39.07
CA LYS A 107 -12.04 1.86 -37.82
C LYS A 107 -13.05 1.99 -36.68
N ASN A 108 -14.15 2.67 -36.89
CA ASN A 108 -15.19 2.86 -35.89
C ASN A 108 -15.91 1.56 -35.53
N ARG A 109 -16.14 0.65 -36.49
CA ARG A 109 -16.67 -0.69 -36.18
C ARG A 109 -15.70 -1.49 -35.28
N GLN A 110 -14.41 -1.45 -35.57
CA GLN A 110 -13.40 -2.12 -34.70
C GLN A 110 -13.31 -1.47 -33.34
N LEU A 111 -13.30 -0.15 -33.23
CA LEU A 111 -13.31 0.58 -31.98
C LEU A 111 -14.51 0.17 -31.12
N ALA A 112 -15.72 0.15 -31.67
CA ALA A 112 -16.92 -0.26 -30.96
C ALA A 112 -16.83 -1.73 -30.46
N ARG A 113 -16.26 -2.65 -31.28
CA ARG A 113 -16.03 -4.04 -30.84
C ARG A 113 -15.10 -4.14 -29.65
N TYR A 114 -13.93 -3.53 -29.72
CA TYR A 114 -12.96 -3.60 -28.63
C TYR A 114 -13.45 -2.90 -27.36
N LEU A 115 -14.18 -1.79 -27.52
CA LEU A 115 -14.77 -1.11 -26.36
C LEU A 115 -15.84 -1.99 -25.69
N ARG A 116 -16.60 -2.78 -26.46
CA ARG A 116 -17.51 -3.76 -25.90
C ARG A 116 -16.77 -4.84 -25.11
N GLU A 117 -15.67 -5.37 -25.64
CA GLU A 117 -14.85 -6.36 -24.93
C GLU A 117 -14.32 -5.82 -23.59
N VAL A 118 -13.89 -4.54 -23.56
CA VAL A 118 -13.47 -3.88 -22.31
C VAL A 118 -14.63 -3.75 -21.35
N LEU A 119 -15.80 -3.35 -21.83
CA LEU A 119 -17.00 -3.19 -21.02
C LEU A 119 -17.40 -4.53 -20.37
N ASP A 120 -17.51 -5.59 -21.18
CA ASP A 120 -17.88 -6.93 -20.71
C ASP A 120 -16.84 -7.50 -19.70
N THR A 121 -15.57 -7.13 -19.87
CA THR A 121 -14.47 -7.59 -19.01
C THR A 121 -14.35 -6.77 -17.73
N SER A 122 -14.52 -5.44 -17.83
CA SER A 122 -14.22 -4.51 -16.72
C SER A 122 -15.37 -4.32 -15.77
N ALA A 123 -16.60 -4.29 -16.28
CA ALA A 123 -17.74 -3.84 -15.50
C ALA A 123 -18.71 -4.97 -15.10
N GLY A 124 -19.00 -5.91 -15.99
CA GLY A 124 -20.14 -6.82 -15.81
C GLY A 124 -21.49 -6.07 -15.91
N THR A 125 -22.56 -6.77 -16.27
CA THR A 125 -23.87 -6.13 -16.52
C THR A 125 -24.46 -5.44 -15.28
N ALA A 126 -24.42 -6.06 -14.13
CA ALA A 126 -24.98 -5.51 -12.89
C ALA A 126 -24.29 -4.21 -12.42
N PHE A 127 -23.02 -4.02 -12.77
CA PHE A 127 -22.30 -2.80 -12.42
C PHE A 127 -22.65 -1.64 -13.36
N LEU A 128 -22.88 -1.93 -14.63
CA LEU A 128 -23.28 -0.93 -15.63
C LEU A 128 -24.62 -0.31 -15.28
N ASP A 129 -25.55 -1.11 -14.81
CA ASP A 129 -26.88 -0.66 -14.37
C ASP A 129 -26.75 0.34 -13.19
N SER A 130 -25.80 0.10 -12.27
CA SER A 130 -25.56 0.99 -11.13
C SER A 130 -24.98 2.36 -11.54
N LEU A 131 -24.36 2.45 -12.72
CA LEU A 131 -23.80 3.69 -13.28
C LEU A 131 -24.76 4.40 -14.24
N GLY A 132 -26.01 3.94 -14.37
CA GLY A 132 -26.97 4.46 -15.33
C GLY A 132 -26.60 4.14 -16.78
N LEU A 133 -25.71 3.19 -17.00
CA LEU A 133 -25.28 2.70 -18.30
C LEU A 133 -25.88 1.30 -18.54
N ASP A 134 -27.21 1.25 -18.59
CA ASP A 134 -27.92 0.02 -18.91
C ASP A 134 -27.50 -0.53 -20.29
N GLU A 135 -27.89 -1.75 -20.59
CA GLU A 135 -27.53 -2.40 -21.85
C GLU A 135 -28.04 -1.61 -23.08
N ALA A 136 -29.15 -0.93 -22.95
CA ALA A 136 -29.70 -0.11 -24.00
C ALA A 136 -28.86 1.15 -24.27
N SER A 137 -28.45 1.84 -23.20
CA SER A 137 -27.56 2.99 -23.27
C SER A 137 -26.20 2.61 -23.84
N ALA A 138 -25.63 1.49 -23.40
CA ALA A 138 -24.37 0.98 -23.93
C ALA A 138 -24.46 0.64 -25.42
N LYS A 139 -25.56 0.00 -25.86
CA LYS A 139 -25.83 -0.27 -27.29
C LYS A 139 -25.95 1.03 -28.10
N THR A 140 -26.60 2.04 -27.54
CA THR A 140 -26.74 3.35 -28.18
C THR A 140 -25.38 4.01 -28.37
N VAL A 141 -24.50 4.01 -27.34
CA VAL A 141 -23.15 4.56 -27.45
C VAL A 141 -22.33 3.80 -28.49
N LEU A 142 -22.38 2.46 -28.49
CA LEU A 142 -21.66 1.63 -29.46
C LEU A 142 -22.18 1.87 -30.91
N GLN A 143 -23.46 2.15 -31.06
CA GLN A 143 -24.03 2.54 -32.37
C GLN A 143 -23.55 3.93 -32.80
N ASN A 144 -23.55 4.92 -31.92
CA ASN A 144 -23.01 6.26 -32.20
C ASN A 144 -21.54 6.23 -32.65
N ILE A 145 -20.74 5.33 -32.05
CA ILE A 145 -19.35 5.12 -32.49
C ILE A 145 -19.31 4.61 -33.95
N ARG A 146 -20.14 3.63 -34.29
CA ARG A 146 -20.18 3.05 -35.65
C ARG A 146 -20.63 4.04 -36.69
N ASP A 147 -21.54 4.95 -36.34
CA ASP A 147 -22.16 5.93 -37.22
C ASP A 147 -21.34 7.23 -37.34
N ALA A 148 -20.29 7.38 -36.53
CA ALA A 148 -19.39 8.54 -36.57
C ALA A 148 -18.71 8.67 -37.94
N LYS A 149 -18.59 9.88 -38.45
CA LYS A 149 -18.05 10.18 -39.80
C LYS A 149 -16.52 10.04 -39.84
N THR A 150 -15.87 10.35 -38.74
CA THR A 150 -14.41 10.26 -38.60
C THR A 150 -14.02 9.34 -37.45
N TYR A 151 -12.79 8.86 -37.46
CA TYR A 151 -12.28 8.04 -36.37
C TYR A 151 -12.19 8.83 -35.03
N LEU A 152 -11.86 10.11 -35.09
CA LEU A 152 -11.79 10.97 -33.89
C LEU A 152 -13.20 11.20 -33.30
N GLU A 153 -14.21 11.42 -34.14
CA GLU A 153 -15.61 11.47 -33.66
C GLU A 153 -16.04 10.14 -33.02
N GLY A 154 -15.60 9.00 -33.56
CA GLY A 154 -15.80 7.69 -32.94
C GLY A 154 -15.18 7.56 -31.57
N ILE A 155 -13.94 8.04 -31.41
CA ILE A 155 -13.26 8.10 -30.10
C ILE A 155 -14.02 9.03 -29.15
N ALA A 156 -14.47 10.21 -29.60
CA ALA A 156 -15.25 11.14 -28.77
C ALA A 156 -16.58 10.51 -28.32
N ALA A 157 -17.27 9.81 -29.21
CA ALA A 157 -18.53 9.12 -28.92
C ALA A 157 -18.37 7.98 -27.89
N ALA A 158 -17.17 7.43 -27.73
CA ALA A 158 -16.86 6.41 -26.73
C ALA A 158 -16.80 6.95 -25.26
N GLY A 159 -16.80 8.27 -25.08
CA GLY A 159 -16.63 8.95 -23.79
C GLY A 159 -17.49 8.39 -22.63
N PRO A 160 -18.80 8.16 -22.81
CA PRO A 160 -19.64 7.60 -21.74
C PRO A 160 -19.17 6.23 -21.25
N ILE A 161 -18.80 5.32 -22.16
CA ILE A 161 -18.30 3.99 -21.79
C ILE A 161 -16.92 4.10 -21.09
N VAL A 162 -16.04 4.96 -21.60
CA VAL A 162 -14.73 5.21 -20.96
C VAL A 162 -14.91 5.72 -19.54
N THR A 163 -15.85 6.64 -19.31
CA THR A 163 -16.18 7.13 -17.97
C THR A 163 -16.67 6.00 -17.07
N ALA A 164 -17.57 5.16 -17.56
CA ALA A 164 -18.07 4.01 -16.79
C ALA A 164 -16.94 3.03 -16.43
N VAL A 165 -16.01 2.75 -17.33
CA VAL A 165 -14.84 1.90 -17.06
C VAL A 165 -13.95 2.52 -15.98
N VAL A 166 -13.73 3.84 -16.01
CA VAL A 166 -12.95 4.53 -14.95
C VAL A 166 -13.60 4.37 -13.60
N VAL A 167 -14.90 4.63 -13.49
CA VAL A 167 -15.63 4.47 -12.22
C VAL A 167 -15.55 3.02 -11.74
N ALA A 168 -15.77 2.04 -12.64
CA ALA A 168 -15.66 0.62 -12.31
C ALA A 168 -14.29 0.22 -11.74
N VAL A 169 -13.22 0.75 -12.31
CA VAL A 169 -11.86 0.50 -11.83
C VAL A 169 -11.63 1.20 -10.49
N GLN A 170 -12.11 2.44 -10.33
CA GLN A 170 -11.98 3.18 -9.07
C GLN A 170 -12.70 2.48 -7.92
N ASP A 171 -13.93 2.01 -8.12
CA ASP A 171 -14.68 1.26 -7.11
C ASP A 171 -13.95 -0.04 -6.70
N ARG A 172 -13.31 -0.72 -7.66
CA ARG A 172 -12.49 -1.90 -7.34
C ARG A 172 -11.21 -1.56 -6.59
N LEU A 173 -10.60 -0.42 -6.89
CA LEU A 173 -9.46 0.09 -6.11
C LEU A 173 -9.91 0.47 -4.69
N ASP A 174 -11.10 1.03 -4.52
CA ASP A 174 -11.67 1.34 -3.22
C ASP A 174 -11.97 0.05 -2.42
N ALA A 175 -12.59 -0.93 -3.06
CA ALA A 175 -12.82 -2.24 -2.44
C ALA A 175 -11.49 -2.95 -2.05
N LEU A 176 -10.47 -2.86 -2.89
CA LEU A 176 -9.14 -3.36 -2.59
C LEU A 176 -8.56 -2.67 -1.36
N GLN A 177 -8.60 -1.34 -1.31
CA GLN A 177 -8.05 -0.54 -0.21
C GLN A 177 -8.82 -0.73 1.09
N GLN A 178 -10.15 -0.81 1.04
CA GLN A 178 -10.99 -0.86 2.25
C GLN A 178 -11.17 -2.27 2.81
N THR A 179 -11.01 -3.31 2.00
CA THR A 179 -11.35 -4.68 2.38
C THR A 179 -10.17 -5.64 2.25
N VAL A 180 -9.54 -5.69 1.07
CA VAL A 180 -8.54 -6.72 0.78
C VAL A 180 -7.21 -6.42 1.47
N ILE A 181 -6.74 -5.19 1.38
CA ILE A 181 -5.47 -4.78 2.00
C ILE A 181 -5.51 -4.89 3.53
N PRO A 182 -6.54 -4.39 4.23
CA PRO A 182 -6.64 -4.58 5.68
C PRO A 182 -6.71 -6.05 6.10
N ALA A 183 -7.37 -6.92 5.31
CA ALA A 183 -7.43 -8.35 5.62
C ALA A 183 -6.05 -9.03 5.48
N ILE A 184 -5.29 -8.69 4.43
CA ILE A 184 -3.91 -9.17 4.24
C ILE A 184 -3.02 -8.67 5.37
N ASP A 185 -3.10 -7.38 5.68
CA ASP A 185 -2.34 -6.74 6.75
C ASP A 185 -2.57 -7.42 8.11
N ALA A 186 -3.82 -7.56 8.51
CA ALA A 186 -4.20 -8.22 9.76
C ALA A 186 -3.76 -9.70 9.80
N GLY A 187 -3.80 -10.40 8.66
CA GLY A 187 -3.31 -11.76 8.55
C GLY A 187 -1.81 -11.88 8.75
N MET A 188 -1.04 -11.01 8.10
CA MET A 188 0.43 -10.96 8.25
C MET A 188 0.84 -10.55 9.67
N ASP A 189 0.23 -9.50 10.21
CA ASP A 189 0.51 -9.03 11.56
C ASP A 189 0.27 -10.13 12.60
N ARG A 190 -0.88 -10.80 12.51
CA ARG A 190 -1.20 -11.95 13.37
C ARG A 190 -0.18 -13.08 13.24
N ALA A 191 0.25 -13.41 12.02
CA ALA A 191 1.21 -14.47 11.79
C ALA A 191 2.58 -14.11 12.38
N ILE A 192 3.02 -12.85 12.24
CA ILE A 192 4.25 -12.34 12.88
C ILE A 192 4.12 -12.41 14.40
N GLU A 193 3.00 -11.98 14.97
CA GLU A 193 2.77 -12.05 16.41
C GLU A 193 2.79 -13.49 16.94
N VAL A 194 2.21 -14.44 16.22
CA VAL A 194 2.23 -15.88 16.60
C VAL A 194 3.66 -16.42 16.55
N ASP A 195 4.42 -16.13 15.49
CA ASP A 195 5.80 -16.60 15.33
C ASP A 195 6.73 -16.15 16.50
N PHE A 196 6.45 -14.99 17.09
CA PHE A 196 7.31 -14.39 18.13
C PHE A 196 6.65 -14.32 19.52
N HIS A 197 5.47 -14.90 19.70
CA HIS A 197 4.71 -14.82 20.94
C HIS A 197 5.53 -15.27 22.16
N ASP A 198 6.12 -16.45 22.08
CA ASP A 198 6.89 -17.02 23.20
C ASP A 198 8.17 -16.22 23.48
N THR A 199 8.87 -15.80 22.45
CA THR A 199 10.08 -14.97 22.58
C THR A 199 9.75 -13.65 23.28
N ARG A 200 8.70 -12.96 22.89
CA ARG A 200 8.26 -11.70 23.52
C ARG A 200 7.79 -11.90 24.95
N THR A 201 7.01 -12.94 25.19
CA THR A 201 6.54 -13.28 26.54
C THR A 201 7.70 -13.58 27.48
N ASN A 202 8.66 -14.41 27.04
CA ASN A 202 9.86 -14.73 27.79
C ASN A 202 10.71 -13.49 28.06
N TYR A 203 10.91 -12.63 27.06
CA TYR A 203 11.64 -11.37 27.23
C TYR A 203 10.99 -10.46 28.28
N MET A 204 9.67 -10.26 28.23
CA MET A 204 8.95 -9.42 29.20
C MET A 204 9.02 -9.98 30.62
N ASN A 205 8.91 -11.30 30.76
CA ASN A 205 9.02 -12.00 32.04
C ASN A 205 10.44 -11.84 32.64
N LEU A 206 11.47 -11.98 31.80
CA LEU A 206 12.86 -11.81 32.22
C LEU A 206 13.15 -10.36 32.60
N LYS A 207 12.68 -9.37 31.83
CA LYS A 207 12.79 -7.95 32.21
C LYS A 207 12.07 -7.62 33.50
N GLY A 208 10.92 -8.18 33.77
CA GLY A 208 10.20 -8.06 35.02
C GLY A 208 10.99 -8.67 36.18
N THR A 209 11.62 -9.83 35.97
CA THR A 209 12.45 -10.51 36.96
C THR A 209 13.75 -9.74 37.22
N GLN A 210 14.42 -9.24 36.17
CA GLN A 210 15.59 -8.37 36.28
C GLN A 210 15.28 -7.13 37.13
N ALA A 211 14.18 -6.44 36.86
CA ALA A 211 13.78 -5.27 37.64
C ALA A 211 13.51 -5.58 39.11
N ARG A 212 12.88 -6.74 39.41
CA ARG A 212 12.69 -7.19 40.81
C ARG A 212 14.01 -7.47 41.49
N SER A 213 14.90 -8.24 40.83
CA SER A 213 16.21 -8.59 41.42
C SER A 213 17.10 -7.35 41.60
N MET A 214 17.04 -6.35 40.72
CA MET A 214 17.74 -5.07 40.93
C MET A 214 17.18 -4.30 42.13
N ARG A 215 15.87 -4.23 42.32
CA ARG A 215 15.26 -3.61 43.50
C ARG A 215 15.64 -4.35 44.75
N ALA A 216 15.61 -5.70 44.74
CA ALA A 216 16.02 -6.52 45.84
C ALA A 216 17.50 -6.25 46.26
N LEU A 217 18.38 -6.13 45.27
CA LEU A 217 19.79 -5.79 45.50
C LEU A 217 19.95 -4.40 46.13
N ASN A 218 19.21 -3.41 45.70
CA ASN A 218 19.21 -2.07 46.30
C ASN A 218 18.69 -2.08 47.73
N LEU A 219 17.61 -2.81 48.04
CA LEU A 219 17.11 -2.98 49.42
C LEU A 219 18.13 -3.65 50.30
N LEU A 220 18.88 -4.65 49.80
CA LEU A 220 19.96 -5.30 50.51
C LEU A 220 21.09 -4.32 50.88
N TYR A 221 21.46 -3.42 49.97
CA TYR A 221 22.46 -2.38 50.26
C TYR A 221 21.98 -1.40 51.33
N VAL A 222 20.72 -0.97 51.30
CA VAL A 222 20.14 -0.11 52.31
C VAL A 222 20.12 -0.81 53.68
N ALA A 223 19.81 -2.10 53.73
CA ALA A 223 19.86 -2.90 54.94
C ALA A 223 21.28 -3.01 55.50
N ARG A 224 22.31 -3.10 54.67
CA ARG A 224 23.74 -3.08 55.08
C ARG A 224 24.16 -1.76 55.66
N MET A 225 23.56 -0.63 55.25
CA MET A 225 23.82 0.69 55.81
C MET A 225 23.12 0.92 57.16
N GLY A 226 22.40 -0.08 57.68
CA GLY A 226 21.79 -0.05 59.01
C GLY A 226 20.28 -0.11 59.06
N ASP A 227 19.58 0.14 57.95
CA ASP A 227 18.14 0.05 57.89
C ASP A 227 17.66 -1.39 57.64
N ARG A 228 17.65 -2.18 58.74
CA ARG A 228 17.21 -3.57 58.71
C ARG A 228 15.73 -3.79 58.37
N ALA A 229 14.89 -2.79 58.54
CA ALA A 229 13.46 -2.90 58.19
C ALA A 229 13.25 -3.14 56.70
N THR A 230 14.21 -2.75 55.87
CA THR A 230 14.14 -2.97 54.40
C THR A 230 14.30 -4.46 54.04
N LEU A 231 14.79 -5.34 54.92
CA LEU A 231 14.89 -6.78 54.65
C LEU A 231 13.51 -7.46 54.59
N ASP A 232 12.52 -7.00 55.34
CA ASP A 232 11.17 -7.52 55.23
C ASP A 232 10.54 -7.14 53.86
N THR A 233 10.79 -5.92 53.39
CA THR A 233 10.40 -5.47 52.07
C THR A 233 11.10 -6.30 50.98
N LEU A 234 12.39 -6.54 51.10
CA LEU A 234 13.18 -7.38 50.19
C LEU A 234 12.61 -8.80 50.07
N LEU A 235 12.27 -9.46 51.18
CA LEU A 235 11.71 -10.81 51.19
C LEU A 235 10.30 -10.87 50.56
N ASN A 236 9.57 -9.78 50.59
CA ASN A 236 8.27 -9.65 49.92
C ASN A 236 8.43 -9.37 48.42
N GLU A 237 9.38 -8.53 48.03
CA GLU A 237 9.67 -8.18 46.62
C GLU A 237 10.26 -9.37 45.85
N ASP A 238 11.22 -10.09 46.46
CA ASP A 238 11.86 -11.26 45.85
C ASP A 238 11.93 -12.45 46.84
N PRO A 239 10.87 -13.28 46.89
CA PRO A 239 10.82 -14.44 47.81
C PRO A 239 11.94 -15.45 47.60
N SER A 240 12.63 -15.46 46.45
CA SER A 240 13.71 -16.40 46.16
C SER A 240 14.96 -16.17 47.05
N VAL A 241 15.02 -15.00 47.68
CA VAL A 241 16.13 -14.66 48.63
C VAL A 241 15.94 -15.28 50.00
N LYS A 242 14.76 -15.85 50.32
CA LYS A 242 14.46 -16.46 51.63
C LYS A 242 15.41 -17.59 52.01
N ASP A 243 15.90 -18.35 51.05
CA ASP A 243 16.84 -19.45 51.28
C ASP A 243 18.19 -18.95 51.81
N PHE A 244 18.52 -17.68 51.55
CA PHE A 244 19.76 -17.01 51.98
C PHE A 244 19.53 -16.09 53.16
N LEU A 245 18.31 -15.65 53.40
CA LEU A 245 17.89 -14.74 54.49
C LEU A 245 16.69 -15.32 55.22
N PRO A 246 16.89 -16.40 56.00
CA PRO A 246 15.77 -17.08 56.67
C PRO A 246 15.11 -16.22 57.78
N SER A 247 15.79 -15.19 58.25
CA SER A 247 15.26 -14.22 59.20
C SER A 247 15.75 -12.81 58.88
N ALA A 248 14.86 -11.92 58.50
CA ALA A 248 15.18 -10.53 58.17
C ALA A 248 15.82 -9.78 59.38
N GLN A 249 15.26 -9.98 60.58
CA GLN A 249 15.68 -9.23 61.78
C GLN A 249 17.03 -9.65 62.33
N LYS A 250 17.46 -10.90 62.08
CA LYS A 250 18.68 -11.50 62.63
C LYS A 250 19.72 -11.86 61.56
N ALA A 251 19.58 -11.34 60.33
CA ALA A 251 20.49 -11.64 59.26
C ALA A 251 21.95 -11.27 59.59
N SER A 252 22.84 -12.24 59.54
CA SER A 252 24.28 -12.06 59.70
C SER A 252 24.90 -11.45 58.44
N ALA A 253 26.12 -10.88 58.60
CA ALA A 253 26.87 -10.38 57.47
C ALA A 253 27.11 -11.46 56.39
N LYS A 254 27.37 -12.71 56.80
CA LYS A 254 27.59 -13.85 55.91
C LYS A 254 26.32 -14.18 55.07
N GLU A 255 25.15 -14.10 55.68
CA GLU A 255 23.86 -14.32 54.99
C GLU A 255 23.57 -13.18 54.00
N LEU A 256 23.84 -11.92 54.39
CA LEU A 256 23.71 -10.79 53.46
C LEU A 256 24.68 -10.91 52.30
N ASP A 257 25.91 -11.38 52.48
CA ASP A 257 26.87 -11.63 51.41
C ASP A 257 26.44 -12.78 50.50
N ALA A 258 25.81 -13.82 51.04
CA ALA A 258 25.27 -14.92 50.24
C ALA A 258 24.08 -14.47 49.38
N ALA A 259 23.17 -13.69 49.97
CA ALA A 259 22.03 -13.12 49.26
C ALA A 259 22.49 -12.16 48.12
N GLU A 260 23.51 -11.33 48.39
CA GLU A 260 24.06 -10.44 47.36
C GLU A 260 24.67 -11.22 46.20
N ARG A 261 25.51 -12.23 46.50
CA ARG A 261 26.09 -13.07 45.44
C ARG A 261 25.00 -13.74 44.60
N TYR A 262 24.00 -14.33 45.23
CA TYR A 262 22.88 -14.93 44.52
C TYR A 262 22.15 -13.96 43.61
N LEU A 263 21.82 -12.75 44.10
CA LEU A 263 21.15 -11.74 43.28
C LEU A 263 22.02 -11.27 42.11
N ARG A 264 23.32 -11.09 42.31
CA ARG A 264 24.26 -10.72 41.24
C ARG A 264 24.42 -11.81 40.19
N ASP A 265 24.57 -13.07 40.62
CA ASP A 265 24.70 -14.22 39.72
C ASP A 265 23.42 -14.41 38.92
N ARG A 266 22.26 -14.24 39.56
CA ARG A 266 20.96 -14.29 38.91
C ARG A 266 20.80 -13.17 37.88
N LEU A 267 21.17 -11.94 38.21
CA LEU A 267 21.15 -10.81 37.28
C LEU A 267 22.05 -11.07 36.07
N ALA A 268 23.26 -11.55 36.27
CA ALA A 268 24.20 -11.90 35.20
C ALA A 268 23.61 -13.00 34.28
N GLY A 269 22.98 -14.03 34.85
CA GLY A 269 22.32 -15.07 34.10
C GLY A 269 21.12 -14.55 33.26
N ILE A 270 20.31 -13.66 33.85
CA ILE A 270 19.21 -13.01 33.16
C ILE A 270 19.71 -12.15 32.01
N ASP A 271 20.77 -11.36 32.19
CA ASP A 271 21.36 -10.50 31.17
C ASP A 271 21.84 -11.31 29.95
N ILE A 272 22.48 -12.46 30.17
CA ILE A 272 22.89 -13.35 29.07
C ILE A 272 21.70 -13.80 28.24
N VAL A 273 20.61 -14.24 28.89
CA VAL A 273 19.42 -14.71 28.18
C VAL A 273 18.71 -13.56 27.47
N ILE A 274 18.63 -12.39 28.10
CA ILE A 274 18.04 -11.17 27.44
C ILE A 274 18.83 -10.82 26.18
N HIS A 275 20.15 -10.84 26.20
CA HIS A 275 20.97 -10.58 25.02
C HIS A 275 20.73 -11.58 23.88
N GLN A 276 20.49 -12.85 24.20
CA GLN A 276 20.09 -13.83 23.16
C GLN A 276 18.72 -13.52 22.56
N LEU A 277 17.75 -13.17 23.42
CA LEU A 277 16.41 -12.80 22.98
C LEU A 277 16.38 -11.47 22.21
N ASP A 278 17.28 -10.53 22.49
CA ASP A 278 17.41 -9.27 21.75
C ASP A 278 17.69 -9.53 20.26
N TYR A 279 18.46 -10.58 19.92
CA TYR A 279 18.71 -10.97 18.54
C TYR A 279 17.43 -11.45 17.84
N ASP A 280 16.63 -12.30 18.52
CA ASP A 280 15.36 -12.78 17.98
C ASP A 280 14.33 -11.65 17.88
N LEU A 281 14.32 -10.73 18.83
CA LEU A 281 13.46 -9.54 18.79
C LEU A 281 13.86 -8.55 17.70
N ALA A 282 15.13 -8.49 17.29
CA ALA A 282 15.55 -7.73 16.13
C ALA A 282 14.91 -8.27 14.84
N ALA A 283 14.79 -9.60 14.70
CA ALA A 283 14.09 -10.22 13.59
C ALA A 283 12.57 -9.89 13.59
N TYR A 284 11.93 -9.92 14.76
CA TYR A 284 10.55 -9.47 14.93
C TYR A 284 10.36 -8.02 14.48
N LYS A 285 11.21 -7.12 14.99
CA LYS A 285 11.16 -5.70 14.63
C LYS A 285 11.34 -5.48 13.12
N ALA A 286 12.31 -6.17 12.51
CA ALA A 286 12.54 -6.08 11.07
C ALA A 286 11.30 -6.51 10.25
N LYS A 287 10.56 -7.53 10.69
CA LYS A 287 9.31 -7.95 10.04
C LYS A 287 8.20 -6.90 10.22
N GLN A 288 8.07 -6.32 11.40
CA GLN A 288 7.09 -5.25 11.67
C GLN A 288 7.41 -3.97 10.88
N ASP A 289 8.69 -3.58 10.80
CA ASP A 289 9.13 -2.43 10.01
C ASP A 289 8.84 -2.65 8.50
N GLU A 290 9.09 -3.86 7.98
CA GLU A 290 8.75 -4.20 6.59
C GLU A 290 7.23 -4.21 6.35
N LEU A 291 6.43 -4.69 7.31
CA LEU A 291 4.97 -4.64 7.22
C LEU A 291 4.46 -3.19 7.17
N GLY A 292 5.04 -2.32 7.99
CA GLY A 292 4.78 -0.88 7.95
C GLY A 292 5.14 -0.25 6.60
N ALA A 293 6.31 -0.58 6.06
CA ALA A 293 6.75 -0.11 4.75
C ALA A 293 5.85 -0.64 3.61
N TRP A 294 5.38 -1.89 3.70
CA TRP A 294 4.43 -2.45 2.75
C TRP A 294 3.09 -1.71 2.75
N ARG A 295 2.56 -1.34 3.93
CA ARG A 295 1.33 -0.54 4.04
C ARG A 295 1.44 0.78 3.28
N ILE A 296 2.56 1.49 3.45
CA ILE A 296 2.83 2.76 2.76
C ILE A 296 2.94 2.55 1.25
N ASP A 297 3.72 1.56 0.80
CA ASP A 297 3.93 1.25 -0.62
C ASP A 297 2.62 0.92 -1.34
N VAL A 298 1.75 0.12 -0.72
CA VAL A 298 0.45 -0.24 -1.28
C VAL A 298 -0.48 0.97 -1.38
N ASP A 299 -0.54 1.82 -0.37
CA ASP A 299 -1.37 3.03 -0.39
C ASP A 299 -0.93 4.01 -1.49
N GLU A 300 0.38 4.20 -1.65
CA GLU A 300 0.94 5.01 -2.72
C GLU A 300 0.61 4.44 -4.11
N ARG A 301 0.70 3.12 -4.29
CA ARG A 301 0.37 2.46 -5.57
C ARG A 301 -1.10 2.57 -5.92
N ILE A 302 -2.00 2.48 -4.93
CA ILE A 302 -3.42 2.70 -5.14
C ILE A 302 -3.67 4.14 -5.60
N LYS A 303 -3.02 5.13 -4.99
CA LYS A 303 -3.09 6.54 -5.41
C LYS A 303 -2.58 6.72 -6.84
N ILE A 304 -1.46 6.08 -7.19
CA ILE A 304 -0.91 6.09 -8.56
C ILE A 304 -1.92 5.47 -9.53
N ALA A 305 -2.53 4.32 -9.19
CA ALA A 305 -3.51 3.67 -10.04
C ALA A 305 -4.77 4.54 -10.27
N ARG A 306 -5.28 5.21 -9.24
CA ARG A 306 -6.40 6.15 -9.36
C ARG A 306 -6.06 7.33 -10.27
N ASN A 307 -4.90 7.95 -10.07
CA ASN A 307 -4.43 9.06 -10.88
C ASN A 307 -4.24 8.63 -12.34
N ALA A 308 -3.69 7.43 -12.54
CA ALA A 308 -3.51 6.84 -13.85
C ALA A 308 -4.83 6.70 -14.61
N MET A 309 -5.88 6.23 -13.96
CA MET A 309 -7.21 6.12 -14.58
C MET A 309 -7.80 7.48 -14.96
N ALA A 310 -7.61 8.50 -14.11
CA ALA A 310 -8.04 9.86 -14.41
C ALA A 310 -7.29 10.45 -15.62
N VAL A 311 -5.96 10.26 -15.66
CA VAL A 311 -5.09 10.69 -16.78
C VAL A 311 -5.48 9.94 -18.07
N TRP A 312 -5.74 8.64 -17.98
CA TRP A 312 -6.18 7.85 -19.12
C TRP A 312 -7.49 8.36 -19.71
N ALA A 313 -8.49 8.63 -18.87
CA ALA A 313 -9.77 9.17 -19.31
C ALA A 313 -9.60 10.57 -19.95
N GLN A 314 -8.74 11.42 -19.38
CA GLN A 314 -8.47 12.74 -19.95
C GLN A 314 -7.75 12.62 -21.30
N SER A 315 -6.76 11.72 -21.39
CA SER A 315 -6.04 11.46 -22.64
C SER A 315 -6.99 10.94 -23.73
N HIS A 316 -7.93 10.07 -23.37
CA HIS A 316 -8.95 9.58 -24.30
C HIS A 316 -9.87 10.73 -24.80
N ARG A 317 -10.31 11.62 -23.91
CA ARG A 317 -11.07 12.83 -24.29
C ARG A 317 -10.28 13.73 -25.22
N ASN A 318 -9.01 13.94 -24.91
CA ASN A 318 -8.11 14.76 -25.75
C ASN A 318 -7.99 14.18 -27.16
N LEU A 319 -7.79 12.86 -27.29
CA LEU A 319 -7.74 12.18 -28.58
C LEU A 319 -9.04 12.40 -29.39
N GLY A 320 -10.21 12.24 -28.77
CA GLY A 320 -11.50 12.50 -29.40
C GLY A 320 -11.68 13.96 -29.86
N ALA A 321 -11.08 14.90 -29.13
CA ALA A 321 -11.06 16.32 -29.50
C ALA A 321 -9.94 16.69 -30.51
N GLY A 322 -9.14 15.73 -30.98
CA GLY A 322 -8.02 15.99 -31.89
C GLY A 322 -6.81 16.65 -31.21
N ILE A 323 -6.71 16.56 -29.89
CA ILE A 323 -5.60 17.13 -29.10
C ILE A 323 -4.56 16.03 -28.89
N PRO A 324 -3.27 16.27 -29.20
CA PRO A 324 -2.20 15.30 -28.95
C PRO A 324 -2.05 14.94 -27.48
N VAL A 325 -1.77 13.66 -27.19
CA VAL A 325 -1.44 13.19 -25.86
C VAL A 325 0.08 13.37 -25.65
N PRO A 326 0.51 14.05 -24.59
CA PRO A 326 1.93 14.21 -24.32
C PRO A 326 2.57 12.87 -23.90
N PRO A 327 3.84 12.64 -24.25
CA PRO A 327 4.57 11.45 -23.78
C PRO A 327 4.82 11.51 -22.27
N LEU A 328 4.97 10.34 -21.64
CA LEU A 328 5.11 10.13 -20.18
C LEU A 328 6.34 10.77 -19.53
N ILE A 329 7.27 11.32 -20.30
CA ILE A 329 8.52 11.90 -19.76
C ILE A 329 8.23 12.89 -18.61
N ASP A 330 7.10 13.59 -18.66
CA ASP A 330 6.68 14.53 -17.61
C ASP A 330 6.00 13.84 -16.40
N VAL A 331 5.48 12.62 -16.55
CA VAL A 331 4.81 11.89 -15.45
C VAL A 331 5.83 11.21 -14.54
N GLN A 332 6.99 10.82 -15.06
CA GLN A 332 8.10 10.30 -14.24
C GLN A 332 8.70 11.38 -13.32
N GLY A 333 8.67 12.64 -13.72
CA GLY A 333 9.02 13.77 -12.85
C GLY A 333 8.09 13.88 -11.63
N ILE A 334 6.81 13.63 -11.80
CA ILE A 334 5.81 13.68 -10.71
C ILE A 334 5.94 12.46 -9.79
N THR A 335 6.15 11.25 -10.34
CA THR A 335 6.37 10.04 -9.53
C THR A 335 7.74 10.03 -8.87
N GLY A 336 8.78 10.53 -9.51
CA GLY A 336 10.14 10.67 -8.95
C GLY A 336 10.21 11.64 -7.77
N SER A 337 9.46 12.74 -7.80
CA SER A 337 9.42 13.70 -6.69
C SER A 337 8.65 13.16 -5.48
N LEU A 338 7.64 12.33 -5.67
CA LEU A 338 6.89 11.68 -4.60
C LEU A 338 7.70 10.57 -3.91
N VAL A 339 8.45 9.77 -4.67
CA VAL A 339 9.35 8.72 -4.14
C VAL A 339 10.57 9.32 -3.45
N GLY A 340 11.09 10.45 -3.93
CA GLY A 340 12.19 11.19 -3.31
C GLY A 340 11.83 11.79 -1.95
N SER A 341 10.58 12.25 -1.79
CA SER A 341 10.08 12.83 -0.53
C SER A 341 9.91 11.78 0.57
N ALA A 342 9.53 10.54 0.22
CA ALA A 342 9.38 9.45 1.18
C ALA A 342 10.74 8.94 1.70
N LYS A 343 11.81 8.96 0.88
CA LYS A 343 13.16 8.56 1.32
C LYS A 343 13.79 9.54 2.31
N ASN A 344 13.42 10.81 2.25
CA ASN A 344 13.95 11.85 3.16
C ASN A 344 13.17 11.98 4.48
N ALA A 345 12.08 11.24 4.67
CA ALA A 345 11.27 11.25 5.88
C ALA A 345 11.60 10.09 6.86
N VAL A 346 12.59 9.26 6.55
CA VAL A 346 12.99 8.07 7.33
C VAL A 346 14.43 8.19 7.88
N PHE A 347 14.98 9.41 7.97
CA PHE A 347 16.21 9.67 8.72
C PHE A 347 15.98 10.66 9.84
#